data_bad8e96f2ade794321b333be3e5c8bd1
#
_entry.id   bad8e96f2ade794321b333be3e5c8bd1
#
_cell.length_a   1.000
_cell.length_b   1.000
_cell.length_c   1.000
_cell.angle_alpha   90.00
_cell.angle_beta   90.00
_cell.angle_gamma   90.00
#
_symmetry.space_group_name_H-M   'P 1'
#
loop_
_entity.id
_entity.type
_entity.pdbx_description
1 polymer ?
#
loop_
_entity_poly.entity_id
_entity_poly.type
_entity_poly.pdbx_seq_one_letter_code
_entity_poly.pdbx_strand_id
1 'polypeptide(L)'
;MFRAVITLVLALSSLSANALTPFEQHFLSVSKGMSAFYMYLLSGEDKRFKKDYEREFDDATAALYQSSNPEIQPFIEKWNKLRPTLKYENKADMGASINENIRGNFRSYIVDLYLEFTKNNQNKDDYAARLKRIQFYSNILTARALDVDSTIYGISLFTQHDFQLNQSKVYEQISADLNAIEESDLPKSAQFQIRRIQAKLKFMEASLVDYNSQSATYLLYQNTLSINKIIAAQMDLLNNIASS
;
A
#
# COMPACT_ATOMS: atom_id res chain seq x y z
N MET A 1 -34.93 -28.72 -0.24
CA MET A 1 -34.17 -27.94 -1.22
C MET A 1 -33.88 -26.49 -0.81
N PHE A 2 -34.84 -25.74 -0.23
CA PHE A 2 -34.64 -24.31 0.15
C PHE A 2 -33.53 -24.10 1.22
N ARG A 3 -33.36 -25.01 2.17
CA ARG A 3 -32.31 -24.88 3.23
C ARG A 3 -30.88 -25.04 2.67
N ALA A 4 -30.67 -25.88 1.66
CA ALA A 4 -29.34 -26.10 1.07
C ALA A 4 -28.89 -24.88 0.23
N VAL A 5 -29.83 -24.17 -0.41
CA VAL A 5 -29.52 -22.96 -1.20
C VAL A 5 -29.13 -21.79 -0.30
N ILE A 6 -29.81 -21.63 0.86
CA ILE A 6 -29.48 -20.56 1.82
C ILE A 6 -28.12 -20.81 2.45
N THR A 7 -27.77 -22.05 2.78
CA THR A 7 -26.43 -22.40 3.32
C THR A 7 -25.34 -22.17 2.28
N LEU A 8 -25.57 -22.47 1.01
CA LEU A 8 -24.61 -22.24 -0.06
C LEU A 8 -24.40 -20.75 -0.32
N VAL A 9 -25.45 -19.91 -0.27
CA VAL A 9 -25.35 -18.46 -0.45
C VAL A 9 -24.61 -17.81 0.74
N LEU A 10 -24.85 -18.28 1.98
CA LEU A 10 -24.12 -17.82 3.16
C LEU A 10 -22.64 -18.27 3.15
N ALA A 11 -22.36 -19.48 2.67
CA ALA A 11 -20.96 -19.95 2.50
C ALA A 11 -20.22 -19.16 1.41
N LEU A 12 -20.87 -18.83 0.30
CA LEU A 12 -20.27 -18.00 -0.75
C LEU A 12 -20.05 -16.54 -0.31
N SER A 13 -20.90 -16.01 0.58
CA SER A 13 -20.71 -14.66 1.15
C SER A 13 -19.60 -14.62 2.21
N SER A 14 -19.33 -15.70 2.91
CA SER A 14 -18.23 -15.79 3.88
C SER A 14 -16.85 -16.00 3.20
N LEU A 15 -16.80 -16.61 2.03
CA LEU A 15 -15.57 -16.83 1.26
C LEU A 15 -14.95 -15.53 0.73
N SER A 16 -15.71 -14.44 0.60
CA SER A 16 -15.21 -13.17 0.09
C SER A 16 -14.82 -12.15 1.17
N ALA A 17 -15.08 -12.44 2.45
CA ALA A 17 -14.92 -11.47 3.55
C ALA A 17 -13.46 -11.01 3.74
N ASN A 18 -12.47 -11.85 3.40
CA ASN A 18 -11.05 -11.56 3.56
C ASN A 18 -10.35 -11.13 2.27
N ALA A 19 -10.97 -11.28 1.11
CA ALA A 19 -10.41 -10.81 -0.15
C ALA A 19 -10.35 -9.28 -0.21
N LEU A 20 -9.36 -8.75 -0.93
CA LEU A 20 -9.28 -7.32 -1.20
C LEU A 20 -10.44 -6.92 -2.12
N THR A 21 -11.14 -5.85 -1.78
CA THR A 21 -12.10 -5.22 -2.69
C THR A 21 -11.37 -4.63 -3.91
N PRO A 22 -12.05 -4.37 -5.04
CA PRO A 22 -11.44 -3.70 -6.18
C PRO A 22 -10.78 -2.36 -5.82
N PHE A 23 -11.37 -1.57 -4.93
CA PHE A 23 -10.77 -0.34 -4.42
C PHE A 23 -9.50 -0.61 -3.61
N GLU A 24 -9.52 -1.58 -2.70
CA GLU A 24 -8.35 -1.98 -1.91
C GLU A 24 -7.24 -2.51 -2.84
N GLN A 25 -7.56 -3.34 -3.82
CA GLN A 25 -6.62 -3.82 -4.83
C GLN A 25 -5.97 -2.65 -5.58
N HIS A 26 -6.78 -1.70 -6.06
CA HIS A 26 -6.30 -0.49 -6.72
C HIS A 26 -5.34 0.30 -5.83
N PHE A 27 -5.73 0.61 -4.59
CA PHE A 27 -4.89 1.37 -3.66
C PHE A 27 -3.55 0.67 -3.39
N LEU A 28 -3.58 -0.64 -3.13
CA LEU A 28 -2.37 -1.40 -2.88
C LEU A 28 -1.44 -1.39 -4.10
N SER A 29 -1.97 -1.60 -5.30
CA SER A 29 -1.19 -1.59 -6.54
C SER A 29 -0.65 -0.19 -6.86
N VAL A 30 -1.44 0.88 -6.64
CA VAL A 30 -0.93 2.26 -6.78
C VAL A 30 0.23 2.53 -5.83
N SER A 31 0.13 2.12 -4.56
CA SER A 31 1.18 2.35 -3.56
C SER A 31 2.46 1.58 -3.86
N LYS A 32 2.35 0.33 -4.31
CA LYS A 32 3.49 -0.48 -4.78
C LYS A 32 4.11 0.10 -6.05
N GLY A 33 3.26 0.47 -7.01
CA GLY A 33 3.70 1.11 -8.26
C GLY A 33 4.43 2.41 -8.00
N MET A 34 3.94 3.25 -7.08
CA MET A 34 4.61 4.48 -6.64
C MET A 34 5.99 4.18 -6.06
N SER A 35 6.10 3.18 -5.18
CA SER A 35 7.38 2.78 -4.61
C SER A 35 8.37 2.33 -5.69
N ALA A 36 7.95 1.49 -6.64
CA ALA A 36 8.78 1.02 -7.74
C ALA A 36 9.13 2.17 -8.72
N PHE A 37 8.21 3.11 -8.92
CA PHE A 37 8.41 4.30 -9.75
C PHE A 37 9.54 5.18 -9.20
N TYR A 38 9.56 5.47 -7.89
CA TYR A 38 10.66 6.22 -7.30
C TYR A 38 11.95 5.39 -7.21
N MET A 39 11.87 4.08 -6.98
CA MET A 39 13.05 3.21 -7.03
C MET A 39 13.73 3.18 -8.39
N TYR A 40 12.99 3.33 -9.48
CA TYR A 40 13.57 3.44 -10.82
C TYR A 40 14.51 4.65 -10.91
N LEU A 41 14.12 5.82 -10.38
CA LEU A 41 15.00 6.99 -10.32
C LEU A 41 16.20 6.76 -9.39
N LEU A 42 15.94 6.32 -8.17
CA LEU A 42 16.96 6.16 -7.12
C LEU A 42 18.01 5.10 -7.47
N SER A 43 17.67 4.15 -8.33
CA SER A 43 18.57 3.09 -8.80
C SER A 43 19.37 3.43 -10.06
N GLY A 44 19.27 4.64 -10.59
CA GLY A 44 19.88 5.02 -11.86
C GLY A 44 19.20 4.34 -13.07
N GLU A 45 17.89 4.30 -13.07
CA GLU A 45 17.05 3.81 -14.17
C GLU A 45 17.11 2.28 -14.39
N ASP A 46 17.21 1.51 -13.30
CA ASP A 46 17.18 0.05 -13.38
C ASP A 46 15.84 -0.45 -13.96
N LYS A 47 15.91 -1.09 -15.12
CA LYS A 47 14.76 -1.58 -15.89
C LYS A 47 13.86 -2.57 -15.13
N ARG A 48 14.36 -3.21 -14.06
CA ARG A 48 13.55 -4.09 -13.20
C ARG A 48 12.45 -3.30 -12.51
N PHE A 49 12.78 -2.14 -11.94
CA PHE A 49 11.79 -1.28 -11.30
C PHE A 49 10.83 -0.65 -12.30
N LYS A 50 11.30 -0.36 -13.53
CA LYS A 50 10.40 0.07 -14.60
C LYS A 50 9.31 -0.96 -14.88
N LYS A 51 9.69 -2.22 -15.07
CA LYS A 51 8.77 -3.33 -15.29
C LYS A 51 7.80 -3.50 -14.10
N ASP A 52 8.31 -3.33 -12.87
CA ASP A 52 7.49 -3.46 -11.67
C ASP A 52 6.44 -2.37 -11.58
N TYR A 53 6.79 -1.08 -11.75
CA TYR A 53 5.78 -0.01 -11.66
C TYR A 53 4.77 -0.04 -12.81
N GLU A 54 5.19 -0.39 -14.02
CA GLU A 54 4.27 -0.54 -15.16
C GLU A 54 3.23 -1.63 -14.86
N ARG A 55 3.65 -2.80 -14.40
CA ARG A 55 2.76 -3.88 -13.99
C ARG A 55 1.81 -3.45 -12.88
N GLU A 56 2.31 -2.89 -11.79
CA GLU A 56 1.47 -2.48 -10.66
C GLU A 56 0.45 -1.40 -11.06
N PHE A 57 0.80 -0.48 -11.94
CA PHE A 57 -0.13 0.53 -12.44
C PHE A 57 -1.19 -0.05 -13.40
N ASP A 58 -0.83 -1.07 -14.18
CA ASP A 58 -1.79 -1.79 -15.02
C ASP A 58 -2.74 -2.63 -14.15
N ASP A 59 -2.25 -3.31 -13.13
CA ASP A 59 -3.05 -4.01 -12.12
C ASP A 59 -3.99 -3.04 -11.38
N ALA A 60 -3.51 -1.85 -11.01
CA ALA A 60 -4.31 -0.80 -10.40
C ALA A 60 -5.46 -0.36 -11.31
N THR A 61 -5.17 -0.18 -12.59
CA THR A 61 -6.18 0.20 -13.60
C THR A 61 -7.23 -0.91 -13.75
N ALA A 62 -6.79 -2.15 -13.91
CA ALA A 62 -7.68 -3.30 -14.04
C ALA A 62 -8.62 -3.45 -12.84
N ALA A 63 -8.11 -3.25 -11.61
CA ALA A 63 -8.90 -3.35 -10.39
C ALA A 63 -10.07 -2.35 -10.35
N LEU A 64 -9.85 -1.09 -10.75
CA LEU A 64 -10.92 -0.09 -10.77
C LEU A 64 -12.08 -0.49 -11.71
N TYR A 65 -11.75 -1.02 -12.88
CA TYR A 65 -12.76 -1.42 -13.85
C TYR A 65 -13.53 -2.71 -13.50
N GLN A 66 -13.07 -3.45 -12.49
CA GLN A 66 -13.80 -4.61 -11.96
C GLN A 66 -14.89 -4.22 -10.96
N SER A 67 -14.93 -2.97 -10.50
CA SER A 67 -15.89 -2.54 -9.52
C SER A 67 -17.15 -1.98 -10.17
N SER A 68 -18.29 -2.42 -9.66
CA SER A 68 -19.60 -1.83 -9.94
C SER A 68 -20.04 -0.80 -8.89
N ASN A 69 -19.21 -0.50 -7.88
CA ASN A 69 -19.53 0.45 -6.82
C ASN A 69 -19.44 1.88 -7.35
N PRO A 70 -20.54 2.68 -7.35
CA PRO A 70 -20.50 4.07 -7.81
C PRO A 70 -19.62 4.99 -6.97
N GLU A 71 -19.34 4.65 -5.70
CA GLU A 71 -18.48 5.46 -4.82
C GLU A 71 -17.03 5.53 -5.30
N ILE A 72 -16.58 4.60 -6.14
CA ILE A 72 -15.22 4.64 -6.69
C ILE A 72 -15.09 5.42 -7.99
N GLN A 73 -16.20 5.87 -8.58
CA GLN A 73 -16.19 6.63 -9.83
C GLN A 73 -15.25 7.86 -9.79
N PRO A 74 -15.20 8.66 -8.71
CA PRO A 74 -14.24 9.77 -8.60
C PRO A 74 -12.77 9.32 -8.69
N PHE A 75 -12.44 8.13 -8.18
CA PHE A 75 -11.09 7.58 -8.26
C PHE A 75 -10.75 7.11 -9.68
N ILE A 76 -11.71 6.52 -10.40
CA ILE A 76 -11.56 6.16 -11.82
C ILE A 76 -11.23 7.40 -12.64
N GLU A 77 -11.99 8.48 -12.48
CA GLU A 77 -11.78 9.72 -13.23
C GLU A 77 -10.43 10.37 -12.94
N LYS A 78 -10.04 10.44 -11.65
CA LYS A 78 -8.74 10.97 -11.23
C LYS A 78 -7.59 10.10 -11.77
N TRP A 79 -7.70 8.77 -11.67
CA TRP A 79 -6.68 7.84 -12.15
C TRP A 79 -6.49 7.92 -13.66
N ASN A 80 -7.58 7.97 -14.42
CA ASN A 80 -7.55 8.08 -15.88
C ASN A 80 -6.86 9.38 -16.36
N LYS A 81 -6.95 10.46 -15.57
CA LYS A 81 -6.22 11.71 -15.86
C LYS A 81 -4.75 11.63 -15.44
N LEU A 82 -4.48 10.99 -14.31
CA LEU A 82 -3.14 10.92 -13.72
C LEU A 82 -2.24 9.89 -14.42
N ARG A 83 -2.72 8.67 -14.65
CA ARG A 83 -1.93 7.55 -15.16
C ARG A 83 -1.14 7.85 -16.44
N PRO A 84 -1.71 8.51 -17.46
CA PRO A 84 -0.97 8.86 -18.70
C PRO A 84 0.16 9.86 -18.48
N THR A 85 0.12 10.64 -17.39
CA THR A 85 1.12 11.67 -17.06
C THR A 85 2.30 11.13 -16.27
N LEU A 86 2.19 9.93 -15.69
CA LEU A 86 3.25 9.31 -14.88
C LEU A 86 4.39 8.84 -15.79
N LYS A 87 5.24 9.79 -16.17
CA LYS A 87 6.40 9.61 -17.06
C LYS A 87 7.60 10.37 -16.51
N TYR A 88 8.77 9.89 -16.87
CA TYR A 88 10.03 10.59 -16.61
C TYR A 88 10.34 11.59 -17.74
N GLU A 89 10.89 12.71 -17.34
CA GLU A 89 11.49 13.68 -18.26
C GLU A 89 13.00 13.44 -18.23
N ASN A 90 13.62 13.19 -19.40
CA ASN A 90 15.07 13.16 -19.52
C ASN A 90 15.58 14.61 -19.66
N LYS A 91 16.29 15.08 -18.65
CA LYS A 91 17.04 16.35 -18.71
C LYS A 91 18.50 16.01 -19.01
N ALA A 92 19.03 16.61 -20.07
CA ALA A 92 20.33 16.28 -20.64
C ALA A 92 21.49 16.26 -19.61
N ASP A 93 21.41 17.08 -18.56
CA ASP A 93 22.47 17.25 -17.55
C ASP A 93 22.14 16.61 -16.18
N MET A 94 20.92 16.11 -15.96
CA MET A 94 20.47 15.63 -14.63
C MET A 94 19.85 14.23 -14.64
N GLY A 95 19.84 13.55 -15.78
CA GLY A 95 19.20 12.23 -15.91
C GLY A 95 17.66 12.29 -15.87
N ALA A 96 17.02 11.17 -15.57
CA ALA A 96 15.57 11.10 -15.45
C ALA A 96 15.07 11.91 -14.25
N SER A 97 14.03 12.69 -14.48
CA SER A 97 13.36 13.47 -13.42
C SER A 97 11.84 13.36 -13.54
N ILE A 98 11.14 13.72 -12.49
CA ILE A 98 9.67 13.80 -12.47
C ILE A 98 9.30 15.28 -12.42
N ASN A 99 8.35 15.67 -13.27
CA ASN A 99 7.76 17.00 -13.20
C ASN A 99 7.04 17.18 -11.85
N GLU A 100 7.32 18.28 -11.13
CA GLU A 100 6.81 18.53 -9.78
C GLU A 100 5.27 18.63 -9.72
N ASN A 101 4.61 19.11 -10.77
CA ASN A 101 3.16 19.11 -10.84
C ASN A 101 2.60 17.68 -10.92
N ILE A 102 3.25 16.81 -11.68
CA ILE A 102 2.88 15.38 -11.77
C ILE A 102 3.11 14.71 -10.42
N ARG A 103 4.23 14.98 -9.78
CA ARG A 103 4.56 14.49 -8.43
C ARG A 103 3.51 14.95 -7.41
N GLY A 104 3.14 16.23 -7.41
CA GLY A 104 2.12 16.79 -6.54
C GLY A 104 0.74 16.15 -6.76
N ASN A 105 0.32 15.95 -8.00
CA ASN A 105 -0.93 15.27 -8.34
C ASN A 105 -0.91 13.80 -7.87
N PHE A 106 0.22 13.13 -8.00
CA PHE A 106 0.36 11.74 -7.54
C PHE A 106 0.29 11.64 -6.01
N ARG A 107 0.96 12.54 -5.29
CA ARG A 107 0.85 12.67 -3.82
C ARG A 107 -0.58 12.90 -3.38
N SER A 108 -1.27 13.85 -3.99
CA SER A 108 -2.67 14.14 -3.70
C SER A 108 -3.56 12.91 -3.92
N TYR A 109 -3.34 12.19 -5.00
CA TYR A 109 -4.11 10.99 -5.29
C TYR A 109 -3.91 9.88 -4.26
N ILE A 110 -2.68 9.64 -3.81
CA ILE A 110 -2.40 8.62 -2.79
C ILE A 110 -3.02 9.01 -1.42
N VAL A 111 -3.06 10.29 -1.10
CA VAL A 111 -3.73 10.80 0.12
C VAL A 111 -5.25 10.58 0.05
N ASP A 112 -5.87 10.85 -1.10
CA ASP A 112 -7.31 10.57 -1.30
C ASP A 112 -7.64 9.08 -1.10
N LEU A 113 -6.80 8.19 -1.66
CA LEU A 113 -6.94 6.74 -1.47
C LEU A 113 -6.78 6.33 0.00
N TYR A 114 -5.80 6.90 0.69
CA TYR A 114 -5.58 6.65 2.11
C TYR A 114 -6.77 7.08 2.97
N LEU A 115 -7.31 8.25 2.73
CA LEU A 115 -8.45 8.79 3.49
C LEU A 115 -9.69 7.92 3.30
N GLU A 116 -9.99 7.51 2.06
CA GLU A 116 -11.13 6.64 1.78
C GLU A 116 -10.94 5.23 2.37
N PHE A 117 -9.74 4.66 2.26
CA PHE A 117 -9.42 3.38 2.89
C PHE A 117 -9.59 3.45 4.42
N THR A 118 -9.07 4.50 5.05
CA THR A 118 -9.13 4.68 6.50
C THR A 118 -10.58 4.81 6.98
N LYS A 119 -11.38 5.65 6.30
CA LYS A 119 -12.82 5.82 6.59
C LYS A 119 -13.55 4.47 6.62
N ASN A 120 -13.23 3.57 5.69
CA ASN A 120 -13.91 2.29 5.53
C ASN A 120 -13.37 1.17 6.43
N ASN A 121 -12.19 1.33 7.03
CA ASN A 121 -11.50 0.27 7.76
C ASN A 121 -11.09 0.62 9.20
N GLN A 122 -11.19 1.87 9.65
CA GLN A 122 -10.73 2.29 10.99
C GLN A 122 -11.48 1.61 12.16
N ASN A 123 -12.73 1.21 11.95
CA ASN A 123 -13.58 0.61 12.99
C ASN A 123 -13.64 -0.93 12.90
N LYS A 124 -12.84 -1.55 12.05
CA LYS A 124 -12.78 -3.01 11.89
C LYS A 124 -11.60 -3.54 12.69
N ASP A 125 -11.87 -4.36 13.68
CA ASP A 125 -10.86 -4.83 14.64
C ASP A 125 -10.55 -6.33 14.57
N ASP A 126 -11.08 -7.01 13.55
CA ASP A 126 -10.72 -8.41 13.31
C ASP A 126 -9.29 -8.56 12.77
N TYR A 127 -8.75 -9.78 12.85
CA TYR A 127 -7.38 -10.09 12.46
C TYR A 127 -7.08 -9.72 11.01
N ALA A 128 -8.01 -9.99 10.08
CA ALA A 128 -7.84 -9.70 8.67
C ALA A 128 -7.81 -8.19 8.40
N ALA A 129 -8.68 -7.42 9.05
CA ALA A 129 -8.72 -5.97 8.93
C ALA A 129 -7.42 -5.32 9.46
N ARG A 130 -6.88 -5.81 10.59
CA ARG A 130 -5.59 -5.36 11.13
C ARG A 130 -4.44 -5.67 10.17
N LEU A 131 -4.38 -6.87 9.61
CA LEU A 131 -3.37 -7.23 8.59
C LEU A 131 -3.47 -6.33 7.35
N LYS A 132 -4.68 -6.05 6.88
CA LYS A 132 -4.90 -5.11 5.77
C LYS A 132 -4.37 -3.72 6.12
N ARG A 133 -4.70 -3.14 7.28
CA ARG A 133 -4.18 -1.82 7.68
C ARG A 133 -2.65 -1.80 7.75
N ILE A 134 -2.03 -2.81 8.34
CA ILE A 134 -0.56 -2.95 8.37
C ILE A 134 0.00 -2.95 6.95
N GLN A 135 -0.60 -3.72 6.03
CA GLN A 135 -0.16 -3.80 4.64
C GLN A 135 -0.27 -2.45 3.93
N PHE A 136 -1.43 -1.82 3.97
CA PHE A 136 -1.69 -0.57 3.26
C PHE A 136 -0.86 0.57 3.82
N TYR A 137 -0.79 0.70 5.14
CA TYR A 137 -0.05 1.77 5.79
C TYR A 137 1.46 1.63 5.61
N SER A 138 2.01 0.42 5.66
CA SER A 138 3.44 0.23 5.37
C SER A 138 3.79 0.55 3.92
N ASN A 139 2.93 0.24 2.95
CA ASN A 139 3.16 0.58 1.54
C ASN A 139 3.09 2.10 1.30
N ILE A 140 2.11 2.81 1.88
CA ILE A 140 2.02 4.27 1.70
C ILE A 140 3.19 5.01 2.36
N LEU A 141 3.61 4.58 3.57
CA LEU A 141 4.77 5.16 4.24
C LEU A 141 6.05 4.93 3.44
N THR A 142 6.23 3.72 2.88
CA THR A 142 7.37 3.40 2.02
C THR A 142 7.36 4.23 0.74
N ALA A 143 6.22 4.31 0.05
CA ALA A 143 6.09 5.12 -1.14
C ALA A 143 6.41 6.59 -0.87
N ARG A 144 5.99 7.09 0.29
CA ARG A 144 6.26 8.45 0.73
C ARG A 144 7.73 8.71 1.05
N ALA A 145 8.39 7.79 1.76
CA ALA A 145 9.81 7.89 2.05
C ALA A 145 10.66 7.90 0.76
N LEU A 146 10.36 7.00 -0.19
CA LEU A 146 11.05 6.94 -1.48
C LEU A 146 10.78 8.17 -2.36
N ASP A 147 9.59 8.76 -2.27
CA ASP A 147 9.27 10.02 -2.93
C ASP A 147 10.18 11.15 -2.41
N VAL A 148 10.33 11.29 -1.09
CA VAL A 148 11.22 12.29 -0.48
C VAL A 148 12.67 12.06 -0.87
N ASP A 149 13.17 10.83 -0.76
CA ASP A 149 14.55 10.49 -1.14
C ASP A 149 14.84 10.75 -2.62
N SER A 150 13.83 10.67 -3.49
CA SER A 150 13.94 10.93 -4.93
C SER A 150 13.89 12.41 -5.30
N THR A 151 13.75 13.33 -4.34
CA THR A 151 13.81 14.78 -4.60
C THR A 151 15.26 15.26 -4.67
N ILE A 152 15.57 16.18 -5.60
CA ILE A 152 16.94 16.71 -5.79
C ILE A 152 17.49 17.38 -4.54
N TYR A 153 16.61 17.85 -3.65
CA TYR A 153 16.98 18.62 -2.46
C TYR A 153 16.71 17.88 -1.14
N GLY A 154 16.21 16.64 -1.18
CA GLY A 154 15.76 15.96 0.04
C GLY A 154 14.60 16.67 0.75
N ILE A 155 14.12 17.78 0.19
CA ILE A 155 13.05 18.60 0.74
C ILE A 155 11.84 18.38 -0.15
N SER A 156 10.87 17.65 0.36
CA SER A 156 9.53 17.69 -0.19
C SER A 156 8.98 19.10 0.02
N LEU A 157 8.69 19.81 -1.06
CA LEU A 157 7.85 20.99 -0.97
C LEU A 157 6.48 20.51 -0.50
N PHE A 158 6.21 20.64 0.78
CA PHE A 158 4.97 20.22 1.41
C PHE A 158 3.81 20.95 0.74
N THR A 159 2.97 20.20 0.05
CA THR A 159 1.68 20.71 -0.40
C THR A 159 0.70 20.67 0.76
N GLN A 160 -0.39 21.44 0.67
CA GLN A 160 -1.44 21.46 1.70
C GLN A 160 -2.03 20.05 1.96
N HIS A 161 -1.95 19.14 0.99
CA HIS A 161 -2.39 17.75 1.09
C HIS A 161 -1.44 16.85 1.90
N ASP A 162 -0.15 17.17 1.98
CA ASP A 162 0.83 16.39 2.73
C ASP A 162 0.55 16.39 4.24
N PHE A 163 -0.08 17.44 4.77
CA PHE A 163 -0.45 17.52 6.18
C PHE A 163 -1.55 16.54 6.60
N GLN A 164 -2.28 15.95 5.66
CA GLN A 164 -3.33 14.96 5.96
C GLN A 164 -2.73 13.57 6.23
N LEU A 165 -1.52 13.29 5.76
CA LEU A 165 -0.79 12.06 6.03
C LEU A 165 0.29 12.31 7.08
N ASN A 166 -0.06 12.17 8.36
CA ASN A 166 0.90 12.22 9.46
C ASN A 166 1.57 10.86 9.63
N GLN A 167 2.84 10.75 9.19
CA GLN A 167 3.58 9.48 9.19
C GLN A 167 3.70 8.86 10.58
N SER A 168 3.99 9.65 11.59
CA SER A 168 4.10 9.15 12.97
C SER A 168 2.79 8.52 13.42
N LYS A 169 1.65 9.17 13.15
CA LYS A 169 0.32 8.61 13.49
C LYS A 169 0.00 7.35 12.69
N VAL A 170 0.37 7.31 11.41
CA VAL A 170 0.18 6.10 10.59
C VAL A 170 1.04 4.96 11.12
N TYR A 171 2.30 5.23 11.51
CA TYR A 171 3.18 4.23 12.09
C TYR A 171 2.71 3.76 13.48
N GLU A 172 2.23 4.68 14.32
CA GLU A 172 1.58 4.36 15.61
C GLU A 172 0.40 3.41 15.42
N GLN A 173 -0.44 3.63 14.40
CA GLN A 173 -1.55 2.74 14.09
C GLN A 173 -1.07 1.34 13.65
N ILE A 174 -0.01 1.25 12.83
CA ILE A 174 0.60 -0.04 12.49
C ILE A 174 1.07 -0.76 13.77
N SER A 175 1.73 -0.04 14.66
CA SER A 175 2.24 -0.60 15.92
C SER A 175 1.11 -1.08 16.84
N ALA A 176 0.04 -0.30 16.93
CA ALA A 176 -1.16 -0.69 17.69
C ALA A 176 -1.83 -1.96 17.13
N ASP A 177 -1.96 -2.06 15.80
CA ASP A 177 -2.52 -3.24 15.16
C ASP A 177 -1.65 -4.48 15.37
N LEU A 178 -0.32 -4.34 15.29
CA LEU A 178 0.62 -5.44 15.57
C LEU A 178 0.55 -5.93 17.01
N ASN A 179 0.52 -5.02 17.98
CA ASN A 179 0.40 -5.35 19.40
C ASN A 179 -0.92 -6.08 19.68
N ALA A 180 -2.03 -5.58 19.14
CA ALA A 180 -3.33 -6.21 19.33
C ALA A 180 -3.41 -7.60 18.66
N ILE A 181 -2.68 -7.82 17.56
CA ILE A 181 -2.54 -9.15 16.96
C ILE A 181 -1.68 -10.07 17.84
N GLU A 182 -0.57 -9.58 18.39
CA GLU A 182 0.32 -10.39 19.23
C GLU A 182 -0.36 -10.83 20.55
N GLU A 183 -1.24 -9.99 21.09
CA GLU A 183 -2.06 -10.30 22.29
C GLU A 183 -3.18 -11.30 22.00
N SER A 184 -3.49 -11.57 20.74
CA SER A 184 -4.53 -12.53 20.35
C SER A 184 -4.03 -13.98 20.41
N ASP A 185 -4.96 -14.92 20.65
CA ASP A 185 -4.65 -16.35 20.71
C ASP A 185 -4.45 -16.95 19.30
N LEU A 186 -3.27 -16.73 18.75
CA LEU A 186 -2.89 -17.19 17.42
C LEU A 186 -2.04 -18.47 17.46
N PRO A 187 -2.12 -19.32 16.43
CA PRO A 187 -1.19 -20.41 16.24
C PRO A 187 0.27 -19.94 16.22
N LYS A 188 1.21 -20.73 16.77
CA LYS A 188 2.64 -20.39 16.84
C LYS A 188 3.25 -19.99 15.50
N SER A 189 2.80 -20.62 14.41
CA SER A 189 3.26 -20.28 13.05
C SER A 189 2.84 -18.85 12.64
N ALA A 190 1.61 -18.45 12.94
CA ALA A 190 1.14 -17.09 12.69
C ALA A 190 1.87 -16.07 13.56
N GLN A 191 2.02 -16.34 14.87
CA GLN A 191 2.79 -15.50 15.78
C GLN A 191 4.23 -15.26 15.27
N PHE A 192 4.91 -16.29 14.77
CA PHE A 192 6.24 -16.17 14.20
C PHE A 192 6.26 -15.22 12.98
N GLN A 193 5.26 -15.28 12.11
CA GLN A 193 5.18 -14.37 10.96
C GLN A 193 4.92 -12.93 11.39
N ILE A 194 4.08 -12.70 12.39
CA ILE A 194 3.83 -11.37 12.96
C ILE A 194 5.11 -10.76 13.53
N ARG A 195 5.88 -11.52 14.30
CA ARG A 195 7.19 -11.07 14.81
C ARG A 195 8.18 -10.71 13.70
N ARG A 196 8.13 -11.41 12.56
CA ARG A 196 8.94 -11.06 11.39
C ARG A 196 8.51 -9.71 10.78
N ILE A 197 7.21 -9.44 10.72
CA ILE A 197 6.69 -8.12 10.29
C ILE A 197 7.16 -7.03 11.25
N GLN A 198 6.99 -7.23 12.56
CA GLN A 198 7.44 -6.29 13.60
C GLN A 198 8.94 -5.96 13.47
N ALA A 199 9.79 -6.99 13.33
CA ALA A 199 11.24 -6.79 13.19
C ALA A 199 11.59 -5.96 11.95
N LYS A 200 10.91 -6.19 10.81
CA LYS A 200 11.11 -5.43 9.58
C LYS A 200 10.65 -3.98 9.72
N LEU A 201 9.48 -3.75 10.30
CA LEU A 201 8.95 -2.40 10.54
C LEU A 201 9.82 -1.63 11.53
N LYS A 202 10.29 -2.27 12.60
CA LYS A 202 11.22 -1.65 13.55
C LYS A 202 12.54 -1.25 12.91
N PHE A 203 13.08 -2.08 12.01
CA PHE A 203 14.26 -1.74 11.22
C PHE A 203 14.04 -0.51 10.33
N MET A 204 12.84 -0.36 9.77
CA MET A 204 12.50 0.73 8.85
C MET A 204 11.97 1.99 9.56
N GLU A 205 11.68 1.94 10.86
CA GLU A 205 10.96 2.98 11.61
C GLU A 205 11.51 4.39 11.37
N ALA A 206 12.83 4.57 11.55
CA ALA A 206 13.46 5.87 11.36
C ALA A 206 13.22 6.44 9.97
N SER A 207 13.36 5.61 8.93
CA SER A 207 13.15 6.02 7.53
C SER A 207 11.68 6.27 7.19
N LEU A 208 10.74 5.63 7.89
CA LEU A 208 9.30 5.79 7.66
C LEU A 208 8.71 7.00 8.38
N VAL A 209 9.31 7.40 9.51
CA VAL A 209 8.77 8.44 10.40
C VAL A 209 9.55 9.75 10.31
N ASP A 210 10.87 9.69 10.10
CA ASP A 210 11.73 10.85 10.01
C ASP A 210 12.39 10.98 8.63
N TYR A 211 11.97 12.00 7.88
CA TYR A 211 12.52 12.31 6.55
C TYR A 211 13.98 12.74 6.53
N ASN A 212 14.54 13.15 7.67
CA ASN A 212 15.95 13.52 7.77
C ASN A 212 16.87 12.32 8.01
N SER A 213 16.30 11.13 8.24
CA SER A 213 17.09 9.93 8.36
C SER A 213 17.57 9.47 6.99
N GLN A 214 18.88 9.22 6.83
CA GLN A 214 19.39 8.58 5.61
C GLN A 214 18.81 7.18 5.52
N SER A 215 17.92 6.98 4.55
CA SER A 215 17.30 5.67 4.36
C SER A 215 18.16 4.78 3.46
N ALA A 216 18.26 3.52 3.82
CA ALA A 216 18.71 2.50 2.89
C ALA A 216 17.55 2.15 1.95
N THR A 217 17.28 3.01 0.96
CA THR A 217 16.10 3.01 0.07
C THR A 217 15.77 1.63 -0.50
N TYR A 218 16.81 0.91 -0.95
CA TYR A 218 16.64 -0.45 -1.45
C TYR A 218 16.15 -1.43 -0.37
N LEU A 219 16.69 -1.35 0.84
CA LEU A 219 16.27 -2.22 1.95
C LEU A 219 14.85 -1.87 2.42
N LEU A 220 14.48 -0.59 2.42
CA LEU A 220 13.14 -0.13 2.70
C LEU A 220 12.13 -0.76 1.72
N TYR A 221 12.40 -0.64 0.42
CA TYR A 221 11.59 -1.26 -0.63
C TYR A 221 11.48 -2.77 -0.47
N GLN A 222 12.60 -3.49 -0.30
CA GLN A 222 12.63 -4.94 -0.18
C GLN A 222 11.93 -5.46 1.09
N ASN A 223 12.07 -4.77 2.22
CA ASN A 223 11.38 -5.15 3.44
C ASN A 223 9.87 -4.98 3.30
N THR A 224 9.40 -3.92 2.64
CA THR A 224 7.97 -3.72 2.37
C THR A 224 7.40 -4.80 1.45
N LEU A 225 8.14 -5.19 0.39
CA LEU A 225 7.75 -6.33 -0.44
C LEU A 225 7.68 -7.63 0.36
N SER A 226 8.61 -7.84 1.29
CA SER A 226 8.60 -9.01 2.17
C SER A 226 7.42 -9.01 3.14
N ILE A 227 7.06 -7.86 3.71
CA ILE A 227 5.88 -7.69 4.56
C ILE A 227 4.61 -8.04 3.76
N ASN A 228 4.48 -7.51 2.54
CA ASN A 228 3.36 -7.84 1.65
C ASN A 228 3.20 -9.34 1.41
N LYS A 229 4.31 -10.04 1.15
CA LYS A 229 4.30 -11.50 0.96
C LYS A 229 3.87 -12.27 2.22
N ILE A 230 4.34 -11.84 3.39
CA ILE A 230 3.95 -12.45 4.66
C ILE A 230 2.46 -12.26 4.91
N ILE A 231 1.96 -11.05 4.71
CA ILE A 231 0.53 -10.74 4.92
C ILE A 231 -0.35 -11.49 3.94
N ALA A 232 0.00 -11.54 2.66
CA ALA A 232 -0.74 -12.31 1.67
C ALA A 232 -0.86 -13.78 2.07
N ALA A 233 0.24 -14.41 2.49
CA ALA A 233 0.23 -15.79 2.95
C ALA A 233 -0.65 -15.99 4.22
N GLN A 234 -0.70 -15.02 5.14
CA GLN A 234 -1.60 -15.09 6.31
C GLN A 234 -3.07 -14.95 5.91
N MET A 235 -3.38 -14.07 4.95
CA MET A 235 -4.73 -13.90 4.43
C MET A 235 -5.23 -15.17 3.69
N ASP A 236 -4.36 -15.83 2.93
CA ASP A 236 -4.67 -17.09 2.25
C ASP A 236 -4.98 -18.20 3.26
N LEU A 237 -4.22 -18.27 4.38
CA LEU A 237 -4.49 -19.24 5.46
C LEU A 237 -5.86 -19.00 6.10
N LEU A 238 -6.25 -17.74 6.35
CA LEU A 238 -7.57 -17.40 6.88
C LEU A 238 -8.70 -17.83 5.94
N ASN A 239 -8.53 -17.61 4.63
CA ASN A 239 -9.52 -18.00 3.62
C ASN A 239 -9.69 -19.53 3.57
N ASN A 240 -8.61 -20.30 3.69
CA ASN A 240 -8.64 -21.74 3.69
C ASN A 240 -9.34 -22.32 4.94
N ILE A 241 -9.13 -21.70 6.11
CA ILE A 241 -9.81 -22.11 7.36
C ILE A 241 -11.31 -21.81 7.31
N ALA A 242 -11.69 -20.67 6.73
CA ALA A 242 -13.10 -20.30 6.59
C ALA A 242 -13.86 -21.19 5.57
N SER A 243 -13.14 -21.92 4.71
CA SER A 243 -13.69 -22.77 3.66
C SER A 243 -13.78 -24.24 4.06
N SER A 244 -13.17 -24.66 5.18
CA SER A 244 -13.16 -26.02 5.74
C SER A 244 -14.20 -26.18 6.84
#